data_d7ba49e995273bce1b57ac876cceb26a
#
_entry.id   d7ba49e995273bce1b57ac876cceb26a
#
_cell.length_a   1.000
_cell.length_b   1.000
_cell.length_c   1.000
_cell.angle_alpha   90.00
_cell.angle_beta   90.00
_cell.angle_gamma   90.00
#
_symmetry.space_group_name_H-M   'P 1'
#
loop_
_entity.id
_entity.type
_entity.pdbx_description
1 polymer ?
#
loop_
_entity_poly.entity_id
_entity_poly.type
_entity_poly.pdbx_seq_one_letter_code
_entity_poly.pdbx_strand_id
1 'polypeptide(L)'
;MTNLSDLFPAGAGKQVSFTASGNVTSSGKPVILNSDGTVSEVSGSSSTVGAVSAAASSQPDYVDMASSGTYLVTIYKRSSAIYARPGTISGSTITWGTELSIFSSGTYWSGYPAICYDSTNDKFIISWTQRGDLMGTQVSKLVCSPLTINAGSPVTLSNGSVSLVAQAAGLSAFYYNNMAYSPDTNHFVMVNAFGLNSFY
;
A
#
# COMPACT_ATOMS: atom_id res chain seq x y z
N MET A 1 -0.18 8.06 42.11
CA MET A 1 -0.85 8.56 40.89
C MET A 1 -2.14 9.21 41.33
N THR A 2 -2.22 10.52 41.26
CA THR A 2 -3.46 11.27 41.48
C THR A 2 -4.42 10.97 40.37
N ASN A 3 -5.63 10.54 40.70
CA ASN A 3 -6.65 10.18 39.75
C ASN A 3 -7.20 11.47 39.08
N LEU A 4 -7.54 11.46 37.81
CA LEU A 4 -8.10 12.62 37.09
C LEU A 4 -9.39 13.16 37.79
N SER A 5 -10.09 12.29 38.52
CA SER A 5 -11.25 12.65 39.35
C SER A 5 -10.91 13.59 40.52
N ASP A 6 -9.65 13.62 40.96
CA ASP A 6 -9.21 14.49 42.07
C ASP A 6 -8.95 15.93 41.58
N LEU A 7 -8.85 16.14 40.28
CA LEU A 7 -8.72 17.43 39.62
C LEU A 7 -10.06 18.15 39.44
N PHE A 8 -11.19 17.44 39.56
CA PHE A 8 -12.53 17.99 39.45
C PHE A 8 -13.31 17.79 40.78
N PRO A 9 -13.12 18.63 41.79
CA PRO A 9 -13.96 18.55 42.97
C PRO A 9 -15.43 18.73 42.57
N ALA A 10 -16.29 17.90 43.16
CA ALA A 10 -17.73 17.93 42.94
C ALA A 10 -18.30 19.33 43.18
N GLY A 11 -18.59 20.04 42.12
CA GLY A 11 -19.17 21.40 42.15
C GLY A 11 -19.04 22.04 40.76
N ALA A 12 -20.19 22.36 40.20
CA ALA A 12 -20.29 22.99 38.88
C ALA A 12 -19.45 24.26 38.78
N GLY A 13 -18.68 24.39 37.70
CA GLY A 13 -18.16 25.67 37.21
C GLY A 13 -16.82 26.15 37.70
N LYS A 14 -15.96 25.29 38.25
CA LYS A 14 -14.57 25.71 38.53
C LYS A 14 -13.71 25.69 37.27
N GLN A 15 -13.18 26.84 36.93
CA GLN A 15 -12.11 26.95 35.95
C GLN A 15 -10.81 26.46 36.57
N VAL A 16 -10.14 25.50 35.92
CA VAL A 16 -8.79 25.07 36.29
C VAL A 16 -7.83 25.72 35.31
N SER A 17 -6.86 26.47 35.80
CA SER A 17 -5.83 27.10 34.99
C SER A 17 -4.61 26.19 34.96
N PHE A 18 -4.11 25.92 33.75
CA PHE A 18 -2.85 25.22 33.51
C PHE A 18 -1.86 26.15 32.85
N THR A 19 -0.58 25.96 33.13
CA THR A 19 0.49 26.66 32.40
C THR A 19 0.73 25.95 31.07
N ALA A 20 0.70 26.70 29.96
CA ALA A 20 1.04 26.14 28.68
C ALA A 20 2.56 25.95 28.54
N SER A 21 3.02 24.81 28.04
CA SER A 21 4.42 24.54 27.74
C SER A 21 4.92 25.22 26.46
N GLY A 22 4.02 25.86 25.71
CA GLY A 22 4.30 26.60 24.49
C GLY A 22 3.11 27.47 24.08
N ASN A 23 3.16 28.08 22.89
CA ASN A 23 2.04 28.87 22.39
C ASN A 23 0.81 28.00 22.11
N VAL A 24 -0.32 28.39 22.75
CA VAL A 24 -1.65 27.90 22.37
C VAL A 24 -2.21 28.88 21.36
N THR A 25 -2.35 28.44 20.12
CA THR A 25 -2.59 29.35 18.96
C THR A 25 -4.04 29.89 18.89
N SER A 26 -5.00 29.20 19.50
CA SER A 26 -6.40 29.66 19.55
C SER A 26 -7.22 28.98 20.64
N SER A 27 -8.30 29.63 21.10
CA SER A 27 -9.25 29.01 22.01
C SER A 27 -10.04 27.88 21.33
N GLY A 28 -10.41 26.87 22.12
CA GLY A 28 -11.18 25.72 21.63
C GLY A 28 -10.33 24.58 21.04
N LYS A 29 -9.02 24.70 21.06
CA LYS A 29 -8.12 23.61 20.68
C LYS A 29 -8.04 22.57 21.80
N PRO A 30 -8.03 21.28 21.47
CA PRO A 30 -7.75 20.24 22.44
C PRO A 30 -6.30 20.38 22.95
N VAL A 31 -6.09 20.11 24.23
CA VAL A 31 -4.77 20.13 24.85
C VAL A 31 -4.50 18.81 25.55
N ILE A 32 -3.23 18.45 25.65
CA ILE A 32 -2.73 17.29 26.41
C ILE A 32 -2.11 17.81 27.70
N LEU A 33 -2.42 17.19 28.84
CA LEU A 33 -1.73 17.40 30.10
C LEU A 33 -0.39 16.63 30.06
N ASN A 34 0.71 17.35 30.18
CA ASN A 34 2.06 16.80 30.22
C ASN A 34 2.38 16.26 31.62
N SER A 35 3.38 15.39 31.71
CA SER A 35 3.83 14.81 33.01
C SER A 35 4.41 15.83 33.97
N ASP A 36 4.81 17.00 33.52
CA ASP A 36 5.31 18.13 34.32
C ASP A 36 4.20 19.06 34.84
N GLY A 37 2.91 18.74 34.55
CA GLY A 37 1.77 19.54 34.96
C GLY A 37 1.44 20.70 34.00
N THR A 38 2.19 20.87 32.92
CA THR A 38 1.87 21.84 31.87
C THR A 38 0.91 21.25 30.84
N VAL A 39 0.34 22.09 29.96
CA VAL A 39 -0.48 21.64 28.85
C VAL A 39 0.16 22.04 27.51
N SER A 40 0.08 21.15 26.54
CA SER A 40 0.46 21.41 25.15
C SER A 40 -0.77 21.34 24.25
N GLU A 41 -0.84 22.21 23.24
CA GLU A 41 -1.84 22.07 22.18
C GLU A 41 -1.64 20.73 21.45
N VAL A 42 -2.73 19.99 21.25
CA VAL A 42 -2.71 18.87 20.30
C VAL A 42 -2.61 19.47 18.91
N SER A 43 -1.39 19.60 18.43
CA SER A 43 -1.17 19.86 17.02
C SER A 43 -1.53 18.59 16.24
N GLY A 44 -2.78 18.48 15.81
CA GLY A 44 -3.12 17.52 14.78
C GLY A 44 -2.25 17.85 13.58
N SER A 45 -1.46 16.87 13.10
CA SER A 45 -0.87 17.01 11.78
C SER A 45 -2.02 17.27 10.81
N SER A 46 -2.07 18.47 10.24
CA SER A 46 -2.99 18.72 9.13
C SER A 46 -2.61 17.70 8.06
N SER A 47 -3.51 16.77 7.76
CA SER A 47 -3.34 15.91 6.60
C SER A 47 -3.39 16.82 5.38
N THR A 48 -2.23 17.27 4.91
CA THR A 48 -2.13 17.97 3.65
C THR A 48 -2.31 16.96 2.53
N VAL A 49 -3.36 17.16 1.75
CA VAL A 49 -3.48 16.43 0.48
C VAL A 49 -2.34 16.93 -0.40
N GLY A 50 -1.39 16.04 -0.72
CA GLY A 50 -0.29 16.34 -1.61
C GLY A 50 -0.77 16.64 -3.03
N ALA A 51 0.11 17.22 -3.84
CA ALA A 51 -0.17 17.46 -5.24
C ALA A 51 -0.43 16.12 -5.97
N VAL A 52 -1.45 16.10 -6.84
CA VAL A 52 -1.74 14.92 -7.66
C VAL A 52 -0.61 14.71 -8.66
N SER A 53 -0.04 13.51 -8.67
CA SER A 53 0.94 13.10 -9.68
C SER A 53 0.57 11.74 -10.27
N ALA A 54 0.71 11.61 -11.60
CA ALA A 54 0.34 10.40 -12.29
C ALA A 54 1.46 9.35 -12.23
N ALA A 55 1.12 8.16 -11.72
CA ALA A 55 2.03 7.01 -11.70
C ALA A 55 2.16 6.33 -13.08
N ALA A 56 1.16 6.45 -13.94
CA ALA A 56 1.13 5.83 -15.26
C ALA A 56 1.04 6.87 -16.36
N SER A 57 1.69 6.62 -17.50
CA SER A 57 1.67 7.49 -18.69
C SER A 57 0.39 7.39 -19.51
N SER A 58 -0.43 6.36 -19.29
CA SER A 58 -1.72 6.14 -19.94
C SER A 58 -2.68 5.46 -18.97
N GLN A 59 -3.96 5.44 -19.28
CA GLN A 59 -4.99 4.89 -18.41
C GLN A 59 -4.71 3.42 -18.06
N PRO A 60 -4.45 3.10 -16.78
CA PRO A 60 -4.29 1.73 -16.31
C PRO A 60 -5.62 1.12 -15.90
N ASP A 61 -5.68 -0.20 -15.99
CA ASP A 61 -6.71 -1.02 -15.35
C ASP A 61 -6.11 -1.70 -14.12
N TYR A 62 -6.94 -2.00 -13.10
CA TYR A 62 -6.53 -2.78 -11.93
C TYR A 62 -5.24 -2.28 -11.29
N VAL A 63 -5.35 -1.20 -10.56
CA VAL A 63 -4.23 -0.56 -9.87
C VAL A 63 -4.22 -1.00 -8.40
N ASP A 64 -3.03 -1.31 -7.90
CA ASP A 64 -2.77 -1.52 -6.48
C ASP A 64 -1.45 -0.87 -6.08
N MET A 65 -1.24 -0.64 -4.76
CA MET A 65 -0.03 0.00 -4.28
C MET A 65 0.35 -0.47 -2.88
N ALA A 66 1.65 -0.47 -2.60
CA ALA A 66 2.20 -0.70 -1.28
C ALA A 66 3.33 0.31 -0.98
N SER A 67 3.58 0.55 0.31
CA SER A 67 4.60 1.50 0.77
C SER A 67 5.51 0.88 1.82
N SER A 68 6.80 1.20 1.75
CA SER A 68 7.80 0.92 2.78
C SER A 68 8.01 2.11 3.75
N GLY A 69 7.22 3.18 3.59
CA GLY A 69 7.41 4.45 4.29
C GLY A 69 8.27 5.43 3.48
N THR A 70 9.41 5.01 2.96
CA THR A 70 10.30 5.83 2.11
C THR A 70 9.94 5.70 0.63
N TYR A 71 9.59 4.51 0.21
CA TYR A 71 9.25 4.20 -1.17
C TYR A 71 7.79 3.74 -1.29
N LEU A 72 7.18 4.10 -2.40
CA LEU A 72 5.88 3.63 -2.84
C LEU A 72 6.08 2.84 -4.14
N VAL A 73 5.45 1.70 -4.27
CA VAL A 73 5.39 0.98 -5.53
C VAL A 73 3.93 0.82 -5.93
N THR A 74 3.59 1.32 -7.12
CA THR A 74 2.32 1.01 -7.76
C THR A 74 2.49 -0.11 -8.75
N ILE A 75 1.52 -1.01 -8.80
CA ILE A 75 1.40 -2.06 -9.81
C ILE A 75 0.09 -1.88 -10.55
N TYR A 76 0.10 -2.12 -11.85
CA TYR A 76 -1.09 -1.96 -12.67
C TYR A 76 -1.02 -2.78 -13.96
N LYS A 77 -2.20 -3.05 -14.50
CA LYS A 77 -2.36 -3.63 -15.82
C LYS A 77 -2.53 -2.52 -16.85
N ARG A 78 -1.92 -2.69 -18.01
CA ARG A 78 -2.15 -1.88 -19.21
C ARG A 78 -2.16 -2.81 -20.42
N SER A 79 -3.27 -2.86 -21.14
CA SER A 79 -3.52 -3.90 -22.16
C SER A 79 -3.42 -5.31 -21.56
N SER A 80 -2.55 -6.16 -22.10
CA SER A 80 -2.27 -7.52 -21.61
C SER A 80 -0.98 -7.63 -20.80
N ALA A 81 -0.41 -6.52 -20.38
CA ALA A 81 0.86 -6.47 -19.65
C ALA A 81 0.67 -5.95 -18.21
N ILE A 82 1.56 -6.37 -17.32
CA ILE A 82 1.68 -5.91 -15.95
C ILE A 82 2.91 -5.02 -15.83
N TYR A 83 2.72 -3.86 -15.23
CA TYR A 83 3.76 -2.88 -14.99
C TYR A 83 3.85 -2.54 -13.51
N ALA A 84 5.03 -2.16 -13.07
CA ALA A 84 5.24 -1.55 -11.76
C ALA A 84 6.01 -0.24 -11.92
N ARG A 85 5.73 0.73 -11.06
CA ARG A 85 6.45 1.98 -11.00
C ARG A 85 6.78 2.35 -9.56
N PRO A 86 8.05 2.58 -9.22
CA PRO A 86 8.45 3.05 -7.92
C PRO A 86 8.29 4.56 -7.81
N GLY A 87 8.09 5.06 -6.61
CA GLY A 87 8.14 6.47 -6.26
C GLY A 87 8.85 6.68 -4.95
N THR A 88 9.56 7.78 -4.81
CA THR A 88 10.14 8.22 -3.54
C THR A 88 9.18 9.18 -2.87
N ILE A 89 8.89 8.95 -1.59
CA ILE A 89 8.03 9.79 -0.77
C ILE A 89 8.90 10.81 -0.04
N SER A 90 8.60 12.09 -0.21
CA SER A 90 9.25 13.20 0.52
C SER A 90 8.18 14.19 0.98
N GLY A 91 7.89 14.19 2.28
CA GLY A 91 6.78 14.95 2.85
C GLY A 91 5.45 14.58 2.18
N SER A 92 4.80 15.52 1.51
CA SER A 92 3.53 15.34 0.78
C SER A 92 3.73 15.11 -0.73
N THR A 93 4.96 14.90 -1.18
CA THR A 93 5.29 14.76 -2.61
C THR A 93 5.77 13.36 -2.94
N ILE A 94 5.35 12.84 -4.08
CA ILE A 94 5.84 11.59 -4.66
C ILE A 94 6.60 11.92 -5.94
N THR A 95 7.88 11.54 -5.97
CA THR A 95 8.71 11.62 -7.17
C THR A 95 8.76 10.23 -7.80
N TRP A 96 8.14 10.09 -8.97
CA TRP A 96 8.06 8.82 -9.68
C TRP A 96 9.38 8.47 -10.38
N GLY A 97 9.78 7.23 -10.21
CA GLY A 97 10.92 6.62 -10.89
C GLY A 97 10.58 6.00 -12.24
N THR A 98 11.46 5.12 -12.69
CA THR A 98 11.30 4.45 -13.99
C THR A 98 10.28 3.31 -13.91
N GLU A 99 9.34 3.28 -14.85
CA GLU A 99 8.40 2.18 -15.02
C GLU A 99 9.13 0.89 -15.41
N LEU A 100 8.75 -0.23 -14.80
CA LEU A 100 9.26 -1.56 -15.12
C LEU A 100 8.13 -2.40 -15.70
N SER A 101 8.36 -3.03 -16.85
CA SER A 101 7.48 -4.10 -17.36
C SER A 101 7.76 -5.38 -16.60
N ILE A 102 6.79 -5.85 -15.82
CA ILE A 102 6.90 -7.08 -15.02
C ILE A 102 6.62 -8.29 -15.89
N PHE A 103 5.56 -8.20 -16.66
CA PHE A 103 5.12 -9.25 -17.56
C PHE A 103 4.48 -8.63 -18.80
N SER A 104 4.89 -9.09 -19.94
CA SER A 104 4.29 -8.73 -21.23
C SER A 104 4.23 -9.96 -22.12
N SER A 105 3.06 -10.29 -22.62
CA SER A 105 2.86 -11.37 -23.57
C SER A 105 1.83 -10.95 -24.61
N GLY A 106 2.19 -11.09 -25.87
CA GLY A 106 1.25 -10.87 -26.97
C GLY A 106 0.14 -11.92 -27.06
N THR A 107 0.33 -13.07 -26.43
CA THR A 107 -0.57 -14.25 -26.57
C THR A 107 -1.40 -14.49 -25.31
N TYR A 108 -0.91 -14.03 -24.14
CA TYR A 108 -1.56 -14.30 -22.87
C TYR A 108 -2.21 -13.04 -22.31
N TRP A 109 -3.40 -13.22 -21.76
CA TRP A 109 -4.02 -12.18 -20.96
C TRP A 109 -3.42 -12.20 -19.54
N SER A 110 -3.14 -11.04 -18.98
CA SER A 110 -2.74 -10.86 -17.59
C SER A 110 -3.67 -9.89 -16.89
N GLY A 111 -3.83 -10.03 -15.60
CA GLY A 111 -4.69 -9.13 -14.85
C GLY A 111 -4.68 -9.36 -13.35
N TYR A 112 -5.50 -8.56 -12.67
CA TYR A 112 -5.71 -8.61 -11.23
C TYR A 112 -4.40 -8.56 -10.44
N PRO A 113 -3.51 -7.58 -10.71
CA PRO A 113 -2.28 -7.44 -9.93
C PRO A 113 -2.61 -7.04 -8.50
N ALA A 114 -1.82 -7.55 -7.56
CA ALA A 114 -1.84 -7.17 -6.15
C ALA A 114 -0.41 -7.06 -5.63
N ILE A 115 -0.20 -6.22 -4.62
CA ILE A 115 1.12 -5.94 -4.05
C ILE A 115 1.05 -5.82 -2.54
N CYS A 116 2.06 -6.32 -1.84
CA CYS A 116 2.31 -6.00 -0.43
C CYS A 116 3.79 -5.72 -0.20
N TYR A 117 4.11 -5.11 0.92
CA TYR A 117 5.49 -4.86 1.35
C TYR A 117 5.89 -5.83 2.45
N ASP A 118 6.96 -6.57 2.20
CA ASP A 118 7.63 -7.45 3.15
C ASP A 118 8.68 -6.63 3.92
N SER A 119 8.32 -6.20 5.12
CA SER A 119 9.18 -5.36 5.96
C SER A 119 10.35 -6.12 6.58
N THR A 120 10.32 -7.45 6.61
CA THR A 120 11.41 -8.28 7.15
C THR A 120 12.55 -8.40 6.15
N ASN A 121 12.23 -8.55 4.86
CA ASN A 121 13.23 -8.73 3.81
C ASN A 121 13.45 -7.47 2.96
N ASP A 122 12.77 -6.35 3.28
CA ASP A 122 12.80 -5.08 2.53
C ASP A 122 12.50 -5.29 1.04
N LYS A 123 11.38 -5.95 0.75
CA LYS A 123 10.96 -6.26 -0.62
C LYS A 123 9.48 -6.02 -0.81
N PHE A 124 9.11 -5.66 -2.02
CA PHE A 124 7.71 -5.69 -2.43
C PHE A 124 7.43 -7.04 -3.07
N ILE A 125 6.34 -7.68 -2.67
CA ILE A 125 5.87 -8.92 -3.26
C ILE A 125 4.66 -8.59 -4.11
N ILE A 126 4.70 -8.96 -5.37
CA ILE A 126 3.62 -8.77 -6.32
C ILE A 126 3.03 -10.11 -6.74
N SER A 127 1.75 -10.11 -7.05
CA SER A 127 1.07 -11.24 -7.67
C SER A 127 0.19 -10.78 -8.84
N TRP A 128 -0.03 -11.65 -9.79
CA TRP A 128 -0.94 -11.41 -10.90
C TRP A 128 -1.43 -12.72 -11.51
N THR A 129 -2.54 -12.64 -12.23
CA THR A 129 -3.07 -13.77 -12.99
C THR A 129 -2.55 -13.73 -14.42
N GLN A 130 -2.12 -14.88 -14.93
CA GLN A 130 -1.80 -15.12 -16.34
C GLN A 130 -2.81 -16.12 -16.90
N ARG A 131 -3.35 -15.83 -18.07
CA ARG A 131 -4.22 -16.76 -18.80
C ARG A 131 -3.68 -16.95 -20.20
N GLY A 132 -3.65 -18.18 -20.66
CA GLY A 132 -3.17 -18.49 -21.98
C GLY A 132 -3.57 -19.88 -22.42
N ASP A 133 -3.27 -20.20 -23.67
CA ASP A 133 -3.47 -21.51 -24.24
C ASP A 133 -2.17 -22.31 -24.11
N LEU A 134 -2.24 -23.47 -23.49
CA LEU A 134 -1.16 -24.43 -23.42
C LEU A 134 -1.58 -25.69 -24.19
N MET A 135 -1.05 -25.85 -25.40
CA MET A 135 -1.33 -27.01 -26.27
C MET A 135 -2.84 -27.25 -26.50
N GLY A 136 -3.61 -26.19 -26.81
CA GLY A 136 -5.04 -26.30 -27.04
C GLY A 136 -5.89 -26.35 -25.74
N THR A 137 -5.27 -26.24 -24.57
CA THR A 137 -5.98 -26.15 -23.29
C THR A 137 -5.76 -24.80 -22.66
N GLN A 138 -6.84 -24.07 -22.40
CA GLN A 138 -6.74 -22.82 -21.66
C GLN A 138 -6.33 -23.11 -20.23
N VAL A 139 -5.31 -22.37 -19.75
CA VAL A 139 -4.84 -22.45 -18.36
C VAL A 139 -4.83 -21.07 -17.73
N SER A 140 -5.16 -21.01 -16.46
CA SER A 140 -5.04 -19.83 -15.63
C SER A 140 -3.99 -20.10 -14.54
N LYS A 141 -3.06 -19.21 -14.38
CA LYS A 141 -2.00 -19.29 -13.38
C LYS A 141 -2.03 -18.07 -12.50
N LEU A 142 -1.99 -18.29 -11.20
CA LEU A 142 -1.68 -17.27 -10.21
C LEU A 142 -0.17 -17.34 -9.93
N VAL A 143 0.52 -16.25 -10.17
CA VAL A 143 1.98 -16.18 -10.01
C VAL A 143 2.35 -15.03 -9.10
N CYS A 144 3.53 -15.11 -8.47
CA CYS A 144 4.10 -14.04 -7.67
C CYS A 144 5.58 -13.83 -8.00
N SER A 145 6.09 -12.65 -7.65
CA SER A 145 7.50 -12.30 -7.79
C SER A 145 7.89 -11.24 -6.77
N PRO A 146 9.10 -11.29 -6.21
CA PRO A 146 9.63 -10.19 -5.41
C PRO A 146 10.14 -9.07 -6.31
N LEU A 147 9.91 -7.82 -5.89
CA LEU A 147 10.52 -6.62 -6.45
C LEU A 147 11.49 -6.02 -5.45
N THR A 148 12.65 -5.63 -5.92
CA THR A 148 13.65 -4.92 -5.15
C THR A 148 13.75 -3.47 -5.63
N ILE A 149 13.75 -2.52 -4.69
CA ILE A 149 14.04 -1.12 -4.96
C ILE A 149 15.53 -0.96 -5.20
N ASN A 150 15.89 -0.31 -6.29
CA ASN A 150 17.25 0.17 -6.55
C ASN A 150 17.23 1.68 -6.32
N ALA A 151 17.79 2.10 -5.19
CA ALA A 151 17.89 3.52 -4.84
C ALA A 151 18.73 4.25 -5.88
N GLY A 152 18.28 5.43 -6.25
CA GLY A 152 18.93 6.28 -7.26
C GLY A 152 18.04 7.47 -7.65
N SER A 153 18.51 8.24 -8.62
CA SER A 153 17.72 9.33 -9.20
C SER A 153 17.79 9.23 -10.74
N PRO A 154 16.73 8.68 -11.36
CA PRO A 154 15.47 8.20 -10.80
C PRO A 154 15.60 6.85 -10.06
N VAL A 155 14.71 6.59 -9.10
CA VAL A 155 14.56 5.28 -8.46
C VAL A 155 14.07 4.25 -9.49
N THR A 156 14.58 3.02 -9.39
CA THR A 156 14.22 1.93 -10.30
C THR A 156 13.83 0.67 -9.55
N LEU A 157 13.30 -0.33 -10.26
CA LEU A 157 12.93 -1.64 -9.74
C LEU A 157 13.72 -2.74 -10.46
N SER A 158 14.02 -3.80 -9.71
CA SER A 158 14.42 -5.09 -10.26
C SER A 158 13.37 -6.15 -9.95
N ASN A 159 12.98 -6.93 -10.95
CA ASN A 159 12.07 -8.06 -10.80
C ASN A 159 12.88 -9.32 -10.46
N GLY A 160 12.45 -10.06 -9.44
CA GLY A 160 13.01 -11.36 -9.11
C GLY A 160 12.41 -12.50 -9.91
N SER A 161 12.69 -13.73 -9.50
CA SER A 161 12.14 -14.92 -10.14
C SER A 161 10.64 -15.03 -9.94
N VAL A 162 9.92 -15.33 -11.01
CA VAL A 162 8.47 -15.57 -10.96
C VAL A 162 8.22 -16.99 -10.42
N SER A 163 7.38 -17.08 -9.41
CA SER A 163 6.95 -18.33 -8.80
C SER A 163 5.50 -18.63 -9.11
N LEU A 164 5.19 -19.88 -9.46
CA LEU A 164 3.82 -20.34 -9.61
C LEU A 164 3.21 -20.59 -8.23
N VAL A 165 2.10 -19.92 -7.95
CA VAL A 165 1.34 -20.10 -6.69
C VAL A 165 0.24 -21.16 -6.89
N ALA A 166 -0.54 -21.01 -7.96
CA ALA A 166 -1.63 -21.93 -8.28
C ALA A 166 -1.85 -21.98 -9.80
N GLN A 167 -2.42 -23.09 -10.26
CA GLN A 167 -2.81 -23.27 -11.65
C GLN A 167 -4.16 -23.97 -11.73
N ALA A 168 -4.97 -23.53 -12.68
CA ALA A 168 -6.25 -24.17 -13.02
C ALA A 168 -6.33 -24.39 -14.53
N ALA A 169 -6.94 -25.50 -14.93
CA ALA A 169 -7.25 -25.81 -16.32
C ALA A 169 -8.66 -25.33 -16.69
N GLY A 170 -8.90 -25.16 -17.99
CA GLY A 170 -10.19 -24.78 -18.54
C GLY A 170 -10.49 -23.29 -18.42
N LEU A 171 -11.78 -22.96 -18.39
CA LEU A 171 -12.28 -21.58 -18.33
C LEU A 171 -12.21 -20.97 -16.91
N SER A 172 -11.72 -21.74 -15.93
CA SER A 172 -11.52 -21.24 -14.56
C SER A 172 -10.44 -20.16 -14.54
N ALA A 173 -10.62 -19.15 -13.73
CA ALA A 173 -9.66 -18.08 -13.58
C ALA A 173 -9.52 -17.62 -12.13
N PHE A 174 -8.36 -17.09 -11.82
CA PHE A 174 -8.10 -16.37 -10.58
C PHE A 174 -8.42 -14.89 -10.80
N TYR A 175 -9.34 -14.35 -9.99
CA TYR A 175 -9.81 -12.98 -10.08
C TYR A 175 -9.55 -12.25 -8.77
N TYR A 176 -9.47 -10.91 -8.84
CA TYR A 176 -9.48 -10.03 -7.67
C TYR A 176 -8.48 -10.44 -6.60
N ASN A 177 -7.22 -10.58 -7.00
CA ASN A 177 -6.15 -10.88 -6.05
C ASN A 177 -6.02 -9.75 -5.03
N ASN A 178 -5.76 -10.12 -3.80
CA ASN A 178 -5.38 -9.20 -2.74
C ASN A 178 -4.28 -9.85 -1.89
N MET A 179 -3.38 -9.06 -1.34
CA MET A 179 -2.24 -9.54 -0.57
C MET A 179 -2.06 -8.73 0.70
N ALA A 180 -1.66 -9.41 1.76
CA ALA A 180 -1.21 -8.78 3.00
C ALA A 180 0.02 -9.52 3.53
N TYR A 181 0.93 -8.79 4.17
CA TYR A 181 2.10 -9.32 4.83
C TYR A 181 1.93 -9.27 6.35
N SER A 182 2.32 -10.35 7.03
CA SER A 182 2.39 -10.43 8.49
C SER A 182 3.85 -10.48 8.92
N PRO A 183 4.40 -9.42 9.52
CA PRO A 183 5.78 -9.40 9.97
C PRO A 183 6.03 -10.38 11.14
N ASP A 184 5.02 -10.62 11.98
CA ASP A 184 5.14 -11.51 13.14
C ASP A 184 5.39 -12.97 12.76
N THR A 185 4.82 -13.40 11.64
CA THR A 185 4.96 -14.77 11.14
C THR A 185 5.88 -14.89 9.93
N ASN A 186 6.35 -13.77 9.39
CA ASN A 186 7.13 -13.69 8.15
C ASN A 186 6.42 -14.37 6.96
N HIS A 187 5.10 -14.20 6.88
CA HIS A 187 4.28 -14.78 5.82
C HIS A 187 3.46 -13.70 5.13
N PHE A 188 3.20 -13.91 3.85
CA PHE A 188 2.17 -13.17 3.14
C PHE A 188 0.97 -14.08 2.87
N VAL A 189 -0.20 -13.48 3.04
CA VAL A 189 -1.48 -14.11 2.75
C VAL A 189 -1.98 -13.55 1.43
N MET A 190 -2.38 -14.44 0.55
CA MET A 190 -2.98 -14.09 -0.74
C MET A 190 -4.41 -14.59 -0.77
N VAL A 191 -5.33 -13.70 -1.08
CA VAL A 191 -6.75 -14.01 -1.26
C VAL A 191 -7.12 -13.74 -2.70
N ASN A 192 -7.80 -14.67 -3.33
CA ASN A 192 -8.30 -14.51 -4.68
C ASN A 192 -9.70 -15.13 -4.81
N ALA A 193 -10.48 -14.60 -5.72
CA ALA A 193 -11.69 -15.26 -6.16
C ALA A 193 -11.34 -16.27 -7.27
N PHE A 194 -11.85 -17.48 -7.14
CA PHE A 194 -11.72 -18.51 -8.15
C PHE A 194 -13.10 -18.82 -8.74
N GLY A 195 -13.24 -18.78 -10.04
CA GLY A 195 -14.53 -19.00 -10.68
C GLY A 195 -14.41 -19.53 -12.09
N LEU A 196 -15.49 -20.14 -12.56
CA LEU A 196 -15.69 -20.47 -13.97
C LEU A 196 -16.12 -19.20 -14.70
N ASN A 197 -15.49 -18.88 -15.81
CA ASN A 197 -16.01 -17.85 -16.73
C ASN A 197 -17.27 -18.40 -17.41
N SER A 198 -18.43 -18.12 -16.84
CA SER A 198 -19.66 -18.13 -17.59
C SER A 198 -19.75 -16.81 -18.33
N PHE A 199 -19.40 -16.77 -19.60
CA PHE A 199 -19.79 -15.66 -20.44
C PHE A 199 -21.31 -15.78 -20.68
N TYR A 200 -22.06 -14.82 -20.14
CA TYR A 200 -23.41 -14.52 -20.57
C TYR A 200 -23.35 -13.53 -21.71
#